data_5e05cc28807df7d759ea2047bd1e3cbe
#
_entry.id   5e05cc28807df7d759ea2047bd1e3cbe
#
_cell.length_a   1.000
_cell.length_b   1.000
_cell.length_c   1.000
_cell.angle_alpha   90.00
_cell.angle_beta   90.00
_cell.angle_gamma   90.00
#
_symmetry.space_group_name_H-M   'P 1'
#
loop_
_entity.id
_entity.type
_entity.pdbx_description
1 polymer ?
#
loop_
_entity_poly.entity_id
_entity_poly.type
_entity_poly.pdbx_seq_one_letter_code
_entity_poly.pdbx_strand_id
1 'polypeptide(L)'
;MTINEIMEKIREGLTGEYSVDMVYLESQADKYRSAKNAKEIESAIADLAYEILPDDKREVLNKMMYIDGKRLDVVFAEANKLIQEKKIDESFKLTEALYTKIRMNYRETESEVYLSFRNTLEHQLYLYFYRPSKKLVRPVFDLSQMVLLHGYNLLELGRAEEAARVINDAIRCNPM
;
A
#
# COMPACT_ATOMS: atom_id res chain seq x y z
N MET A 1 2.27 -5.91 -28.99
CA MET A 1 0.96 -5.66 -28.34
C MET A 1 1.11 -4.48 -27.41
N THR A 2 0.26 -3.50 -27.52
CA THR A 2 0.15 -2.37 -26.59
C THR A 2 -0.52 -2.83 -25.28
N ILE A 3 -0.38 -2.04 -24.21
CA ILE A 3 -1.05 -2.36 -22.93
C ILE A 3 -2.57 -2.40 -23.13
N ASN A 4 -3.13 -1.48 -23.90
CA ASN A 4 -4.57 -1.45 -24.18
C ASN A 4 -5.06 -2.74 -24.86
N GLU A 5 -4.35 -3.24 -25.88
CA GLU A 5 -4.70 -4.51 -26.56
C GLU A 5 -4.61 -5.71 -25.59
N ILE A 6 -3.68 -5.68 -24.65
CA ILE A 6 -3.57 -6.71 -23.61
C ILE A 6 -4.77 -6.64 -22.66
N MET A 7 -5.12 -5.43 -22.20
CA MET A 7 -6.23 -5.23 -21.26
C MET A 7 -7.59 -5.55 -21.88
N GLU A 8 -7.80 -5.24 -23.17
CA GLU A 8 -9.02 -5.65 -23.90
C GLU A 8 -9.18 -7.17 -23.89
N LYS A 9 -8.12 -7.92 -24.24
CA LYS A 9 -8.15 -9.39 -24.19
C LYS A 9 -8.39 -9.95 -22.78
N ILE A 10 -7.85 -9.29 -21.76
CA ILE A 10 -8.08 -9.70 -20.37
C ILE A 10 -9.55 -9.44 -20.01
N ARG A 11 -10.13 -8.30 -20.39
CA ARG A 11 -11.54 -8.00 -20.15
C ARG A 11 -12.49 -9.00 -20.84
N GLU A 12 -12.19 -9.41 -22.06
CA GLU A 12 -12.97 -10.43 -22.80
C GLU A 12 -12.98 -11.80 -22.11
N GLY A 13 -11.97 -12.10 -21.29
CA GLY A 13 -11.88 -13.35 -20.54
C GLY A 13 -12.61 -13.35 -19.19
N LEU A 14 -13.21 -12.22 -18.78
CA LEU A 14 -14.00 -12.15 -17.54
C LEU A 14 -15.36 -12.83 -17.72
N THR A 15 -15.77 -13.55 -16.68
CA THR A 15 -17.03 -14.33 -16.66
C THR A 15 -18.17 -13.56 -15.99
N GLY A 16 -17.85 -12.52 -15.20
CA GLY A 16 -18.77 -11.80 -14.33
C GLY A 16 -18.98 -12.48 -12.97
N GLU A 17 -18.31 -13.61 -12.72
CA GLU A 17 -18.26 -14.24 -11.39
C GLU A 17 -16.97 -13.85 -10.68
N TYR A 18 -17.11 -13.05 -9.63
CA TYR A 18 -15.98 -12.43 -8.91
C TYR A 18 -14.89 -13.42 -8.52
N SER A 19 -15.25 -14.58 -7.96
CA SER A 19 -14.28 -15.56 -7.48
C SER A 19 -13.47 -16.19 -8.61
N VAL A 20 -14.10 -16.44 -9.76
CA VAL A 20 -13.47 -16.98 -10.97
C VAL A 20 -12.60 -15.91 -11.63
N ASP A 21 -13.13 -14.70 -11.74
CA ASP A 21 -12.45 -13.59 -12.38
C ASP A 21 -11.19 -13.15 -11.64
N MET A 22 -11.19 -13.20 -10.28
CA MET A 22 -9.99 -12.91 -9.50
C MET A 22 -8.87 -13.92 -9.75
N VAL A 23 -9.17 -15.21 -9.81
CA VAL A 23 -8.18 -16.26 -10.14
C VAL A 23 -7.66 -16.08 -11.58
N TYR A 24 -8.55 -15.75 -12.49
CA TYR A 24 -8.17 -15.44 -13.87
C TYR A 24 -7.22 -14.25 -13.95
N LEU A 25 -7.54 -13.12 -13.28
CA LEU A 25 -6.70 -11.92 -13.26
C LEU A 25 -5.32 -12.18 -12.64
N GLU A 26 -5.25 -12.96 -11.56
CA GLU A 26 -3.98 -13.38 -10.96
C GLU A 26 -3.13 -14.18 -11.96
N SER A 27 -3.75 -15.12 -12.68
CA SER A 27 -3.08 -15.89 -13.75
C SER A 27 -2.54 -15.01 -14.87
N GLN A 28 -3.27 -13.95 -15.24
CA GLN A 28 -2.81 -12.99 -16.25
C GLN A 28 -1.66 -12.11 -15.74
N ALA A 29 -1.67 -11.68 -14.49
CA ALA A 29 -0.57 -10.94 -13.89
C ALA A 29 0.72 -11.79 -13.90
N ASP A 30 0.65 -13.07 -13.53
CA ASP A 30 1.78 -13.99 -13.59
C ASP A 30 2.30 -14.21 -15.02
N LYS A 31 1.40 -14.33 -15.99
CA LYS A 31 1.75 -14.50 -17.41
C LYS A 31 2.60 -13.34 -17.95
N TYR A 32 2.30 -12.12 -17.54
CA TYR A 32 3.00 -10.92 -18.00
C TYR A 32 4.14 -10.45 -17.08
N ARG A 33 4.45 -11.19 -16.02
CA ARG A 33 5.49 -10.85 -15.02
C ARG A 33 6.87 -10.56 -15.62
N SER A 34 7.22 -11.20 -16.73
CA SER A 34 8.51 -11.02 -17.42
C SER A 34 8.44 -10.09 -18.63
N ALA A 35 7.33 -9.42 -18.87
CA ALA A 35 7.19 -8.49 -19.96
C ALA A 35 7.97 -7.19 -19.71
N LYS A 36 8.40 -6.50 -20.79
CA LYS A 36 9.13 -5.24 -20.70
C LYS A 36 8.37 -4.16 -19.91
N ASN A 37 7.05 -4.16 -19.97
CA ASN A 37 6.11 -3.25 -19.32
C ASN A 37 5.27 -3.98 -18.25
N ALA A 38 5.88 -4.94 -17.55
CA ALA A 38 5.21 -5.76 -16.53
C ALA A 38 4.51 -4.92 -15.45
N LYS A 39 5.18 -3.87 -14.95
CA LYS A 39 4.62 -3.02 -13.89
C LYS A 39 3.36 -2.27 -14.33
N GLU A 40 3.35 -1.74 -15.55
CA GLU A 40 2.19 -1.04 -16.10
C GLU A 40 1.02 -2.00 -16.34
N ILE A 41 1.30 -3.22 -16.81
CA ILE A 41 0.29 -4.26 -16.99
C ILE A 41 -0.26 -4.71 -15.64
N GLU A 42 0.60 -4.96 -14.65
CA GLU A 42 0.19 -5.34 -13.29
C GLU A 42 -0.69 -4.26 -12.66
N SER A 43 -0.33 -2.98 -12.81
CA SER A 43 -1.16 -1.86 -12.35
C SER A 43 -2.52 -1.84 -13.02
N ALA A 44 -2.58 -2.01 -14.34
CA ALA A 44 -3.85 -2.03 -15.08
C ALA A 44 -4.73 -3.24 -14.72
N ILE A 45 -4.12 -4.40 -14.45
CA ILE A 45 -4.85 -5.59 -13.94
C ILE A 45 -5.39 -5.31 -12.53
N ALA A 46 -4.61 -4.64 -11.66
CA ALA A 46 -5.07 -4.28 -10.32
C ALA A 46 -6.25 -3.29 -10.36
N ASP A 47 -6.23 -2.33 -11.29
CA ASP A 47 -7.34 -1.40 -11.50
C ASP A 47 -8.60 -2.14 -11.98
N LEU A 48 -8.44 -3.11 -12.90
CA LEU A 48 -9.54 -3.95 -13.37
C LEU A 48 -10.10 -4.85 -12.27
N ALA A 49 -9.22 -5.45 -11.44
CA ALA A 49 -9.63 -6.22 -10.27
C ALA A 49 -10.46 -5.37 -9.30
N TYR A 50 -10.09 -4.09 -9.12
CA TYR A 50 -10.87 -3.15 -8.32
C TYR A 50 -12.23 -2.83 -8.95
N GLU A 51 -12.30 -2.65 -10.28
CA GLU A 51 -13.56 -2.38 -10.98
C GLU A 51 -14.61 -3.49 -10.81
N ILE A 52 -14.17 -4.77 -10.81
CA ILE A 52 -15.06 -5.94 -10.68
C ILE A 52 -15.34 -6.32 -9.20
N LEU A 53 -14.79 -5.59 -8.24
CA LEU A 53 -14.99 -5.89 -6.82
C LEU A 53 -16.48 -5.67 -6.44
N PRO A 54 -17.11 -6.61 -5.71
CA PRO A 54 -18.41 -6.39 -5.09
C PRO A 54 -18.41 -5.14 -4.19
N ASP A 55 -19.55 -4.42 -4.12
CA ASP A 55 -19.63 -3.14 -3.45
C ASP A 55 -19.24 -3.19 -1.96
N ASP A 56 -19.65 -4.25 -1.26
CA ASP A 56 -19.28 -4.49 0.15
C ASP A 56 -17.76 -4.63 0.34
N LYS A 57 -17.11 -5.36 -0.55
CA LYS A 57 -15.65 -5.52 -0.54
C LYS A 57 -14.94 -4.25 -0.99
N ARG A 58 -15.50 -3.54 -1.97
CA ARG A 58 -14.95 -2.26 -2.43
C ARG A 58 -14.98 -1.20 -1.34
N GLU A 59 -16.04 -1.16 -0.53
CA GLU A 59 -16.13 -0.24 0.61
C GLU A 59 -15.02 -0.52 1.65
N VAL A 60 -14.80 -1.79 2.01
CA VAL A 60 -13.72 -2.18 2.91
C VAL A 60 -12.34 -1.80 2.33
N LEU A 61 -12.12 -2.10 1.05
CA LEU A 61 -10.87 -1.79 0.37
C LEU A 61 -10.63 -0.28 0.31
N ASN A 62 -11.64 0.52 -0.03
CA ASN A 62 -11.57 1.99 -0.03
C ASN A 62 -11.23 2.54 1.33
N LYS A 63 -11.83 1.97 2.37
CA LYS A 63 -11.55 2.37 3.74
C LYS A 63 -10.09 2.12 4.13
N MET A 64 -9.48 1.05 3.64
CA MET A 64 -8.11 0.69 4.00
C MET A 64 -7.05 1.29 3.06
N MET A 65 -7.27 1.28 1.76
CA MET A 65 -6.23 1.44 0.75
C MET A 65 -6.31 2.72 -0.09
N TYR A 66 -7.38 3.52 0.06
CA TYR A 66 -7.60 4.71 -0.76
C TYR A 66 -7.82 5.97 0.08
N ILE A 67 -7.31 7.10 -0.41
CA ILE A 67 -7.55 8.46 0.08
C ILE A 67 -8.06 9.26 -1.12
N ASP A 68 -9.28 9.78 -1.04
CA ASP A 68 -9.91 10.61 -2.11
C ASP A 68 -9.82 9.96 -3.50
N GLY A 69 -10.07 8.64 -3.58
CA GLY A 69 -10.03 7.87 -4.82
C GLY A 69 -8.64 7.51 -5.34
N LYS A 70 -7.56 7.89 -4.64
CA LYS A 70 -6.18 7.52 -4.97
C LYS A 70 -5.67 6.45 -4.01
N ARG A 71 -4.96 5.44 -4.53
CA ARG A 71 -4.30 4.43 -3.69
C ARG A 71 -3.21 5.07 -2.83
N LEU A 72 -2.94 4.47 -1.66
CA LEU A 72 -1.94 4.97 -0.71
C LEU A 72 -0.53 5.10 -1.32
N ASP A 73 -0.13 4.17 -2.17
CA ASP A 73 1.17 4.21 -2.86
C ASP A 73 1.27 5.36 -3.88
N VAL A 74 0.18 5.71 -4.56
CA VAL A 74 0.12 6.87 -5.47
C VAL A 74 0.24 8.16 -4.67
N VAL A 75 -0.51 8.30 -3.58
CA VAL A 75 -0.42 9.47 -2.68
C VAL A 75 0.99 9.61 -2.09
N PHE A 76 1.62 8.49 -1.70
CA PHE A 76 2.99 8.44 -1.22
C PHE A 76 4.00 8.89 -2.29
N ALA A 77 3.84 8.43 -3.53
CA ALA A 77 4.70 8.84 -4.65
C ALA A 77 4.56 10.34 -4.96
N GLU A 78 3.32 10.88 -4.95
CA GLU A 78 3.08 12.32 -5.10
C GLU A 78 3.76 13.14 -3.98
N ALA A 79 3.62 12.70 -2.73
CA ALA A 79 4.26 13.37 -1.59
C ALA A 79 5.79 13.39 -1.71
N ASN A 80 6.41 12.27 -2.11
CA ASN A 80 7.86 12.21 -2.37
C ASN A 80 8.29 13.16 -3.49
N LYS A 81 7.51 13.26 -4.57
CA LYS A 81 7.80 14.19 -5.67
C LYS A 81 7.76 15.65 -5.18
N LEU A 82 6.78 16.01 -4.37
CA LEU A 82 6.66 17.36 -3.79
C LEU A 82 7.86 17.72 -2.90
N ILE A 83 8.41 16.75 -2.14
CA ILE A 83 9.65 16.97 -1.39
C ILE A 83 10.82 17.27 -2.32
N GLN A 84 10.98 16.51 -3.40
CA GLN A 84 12.04 16.78 -4.40
C GLN A 84 11.90 18.17 -5.03
N GLU A 85 10.66 18.65 -5.18
CA GLU A 85 10.33 19.99 -5.66
C GLU A 85 10.43 21.06 -4.55
N LYS A 86 10.82 20.71 -3.33
CA LYS A 86 10.90 21.58 -2.13
C LYS A 86 9.55 22.20 -1.71
N LYS A 87 8.46 21.54 -2.04
CA LYS A 87 7.09 21.92 -1.67
C LYS A 87 6.65 21.18 -0.40
N ILE A 88 7.31 21.45 0.71
CA ILE A 88 7.14 20.69 1.96
C ILE A 88 5.73 20.82 2.51
N ASP A 89 5.10 22.00 2.49
CA ASP A 89 3.73 22.20 3.00
C ASP A 89 2.69 21.40 2.20
N GLU A 90 2.87 21.27 0.88
CA GLU A 90 1.99 20.47 0.03
C GLU A 90 2.18 18.98 0.29
N SER A 91 3.44 18.53 0.40
CA SER A 91 3.79 17.16 0.76
C SER A 91 3.25 16.80 2.15
N PHE A 92 3.36 17.71 3.13
CA PHE A 92 2.86 17.51 4.48
C PHE A 92 1.37 17.17 4.50
N LYS A 93 0.53 17.87 3.74
CA LYS A 93 -0.92 17.60 3.66
C LYS A 93 -1.21 16.18 3.17
N LEU A 94 -0.47 15.71 2.17
CA LEU A 94 -0.62 14.33 1.67
C LEU A 94 -0.15 13.29 2.68
N THR A 95 1.00 13.54 3.31
CA THR A 95 1.54 12.60 4.29
C THR A 95 0.74 12.59 5.60
N GLU A 96 0.14 13.69 6.01
CA GLU A 96 -0.79 13.75 7.13
C GLU A 96 -2.04 12.90 6.88
N ALA A 97 -2.61 12.98 5.67
CA ALA A 97 -3.72 12.11 5.26
C ALA A 97 -3.33 10.63 5.27
N LEU A 98 -2.12 10.29 4.74
CA LEU A 98 -1.56 8.93 4.79
C LEU A 98 -1.41 8.43 6.23
N TYR A 99 -0.75 9.20 7.08
CA TYR A 99 -0.54 8.85 8.48
C TYR A 99 -1.83 8.64 9.25
N THR A 100 -2.80 9.55 9.06
CA THR A 100 -4.13 9.43 9.66
C THR A 100 -4.83 8.14 9.20
N LYS A 101 -4.81 7.86 7.90
CA LYS A 101 -5.40 6.65 7.31
C LYS A 101 -4.76 5.38 7.88
N ILE A 102 -3.43 5.35 7.96
CA ILE A 102 -2.68 4.22 8.50
C ILE A 102 -3.05 4.01 9.98
N ARG A 103 -3.05 5.04 10.78
CA ARG A 103 -3.41 4.96 12.20
C ARG A 103 -4.85 4.50 12.44
N MET A 104 -5.77 4.82 11.55
CA MET A 104 -7.18 4.41 11.70
C MET A 104 -7.41 2.95 11.32
N ASN A 105 -6.76 2.46 10.27
CA ASN A 105 -7.11 1.17 9.66
C ASN A 105 -6.10 0.04 9.91
N TYR A 106 -4.86 0.36 10.29
CA TYR A 106 -3.80 -0.64 10.52
C TYR A 106 -3.35 -0.66 11.99
N ARG A 107 -4.33 -0.58 12.89
CA ARG A 107 -4.08 -0.68 14.33
C ARG A 107 -3.86 -2.12 14.73
N GLU A 108 -2.96 -2.31 15.68
CA GLU A 108 -2.87 -3.55 16.41
C GLU A 108 -4.18 -3.83 17.16
N THR A 109 -4.67 -5.05 17.05
CA THR A 109 -5.86 -5.56 17.75
C THR A 109 -5.46 -6.59 18.79
N GLU A 110 -6.44 -7.22 19.46
CA GLU A 110 -6.17 -8.34 20.36
C GLU A 110 -5.61 -9.57 19.62
N SER A 111 -6.00 -9.78 18.37
CA SER A 111 -5.67 -10.97 17.57
C SER A 111 -4.66 -10.73 16.46
N GLU A 112 -4.49 -9.49 15.97
CA GLU A 112 -3.70 -9.18 14.78
C GLU A 112 -2.78 -7.99 14.99
N VAL A 113 -1.61 -8.04 14.34
CA VAL A 113 -0.67 -6.92 14.22
C VAL A 113 -0.22 -6.75 12.78
N TYR A 114 -0.17 -5.50 12.31
CA TYR A 114 0.24 -5.13 10.96
C TYR A 114 1.69 -4.70 10.96
N LEU A 115 2.56 -5.48 10.28
CA LEU A 115 3.99 -5.18 10.20
C LEU A 115 4.48 -5.20 8.75
N SER A 116 5.20 -4.14 8.36
CA SER A 116 5.77 -3.95 7.03
C SER A 116 7.23 -4.41 7.04
N PHE A 117 7.49 -5.62 6.57
CA PHE A 117 8.85 -6.11 6.40
C PHE A 117 9.35 -5.78 4.98
N ARG A 118 10.60 -5.30 4.86
CA ARG A 118 11.22 -4.97 3.58
C ARG A 118 11.45 -6.21 2.71
N ASN A 119 11.67 -7.37 3.34
CA ASN A 119 11.93 -8.63 2.65
C ASN A 119 11.51 -9.84 3.51
N THR A 120 11.56 -11.01 2.89
CA THR A 120 11.18 -12.28 3.56
C THR A 120 12.13 -12.64 4.71
N LEU A 121 13.41 -12.28 4.63
CA LEU A 121 14.38 -12.57 5.69
C LEU A 121 14.05 -11.82 6.97
N GLU A 122 13.73 -10.53 6.89
CA GLU A 122 13.29 -9.75 8.05
C GLU A 122 12.05 -10.38 8.71
N HIS A 123 11.07 -10.78 7.91
CA HIS A 123 9.89 -11.46 8.43
C HIS A 123 10.26 -12.76 9.17
N GLN A 124 11.11 -13.61 8.59
CA GLN A 124 11.54 -14.85 9.23
C GLN A 124 12.33 -14.60 10.52
N LEU A 125 13.25 -13.63 10.52
CA LEU A 125 14.01 -13.25 11.71
C LEU A 125 13.08 -12.71 12.81
N TYR A 126 12.09 -11.90 12.45
CA TYR A 126 11.11 -11.42 13.42
C TYR A 126 10.34 -12.58 14.06
N LEU A 127 9.84 -13.53 13.28
CA LEU A 127 9.16 -14.72 13.80
C LEU A 127 10.07 -15.53 14.73
N TYR A 128 11.34 -15.69 14.37
CA TYR A 128 12.30 -16.45 15.15
C TYR A 128 12.63 -15.80 16.52
N PHE A 129 12.91 -14.49 16.52
CA PHE A 129 13.33 -13.77 17.73
C PHE A 129 12.18 -13.37 18.64
N TYR A 130 11.07 -12.90 18.07
CA TYR A 130 9.98 -12.31 18.85
C TYR A 130 8.83 -13.28 19.15
N ARG A 131 8.68 -14.35 18.38
CA ARG A 131 7.63 -15.39 18.56
C ARG A 131 6.27 -14.79 18.89
N PRO A 132 5.72 -13.92 18.03
CA PRO A 132 4.51 -13.17 18.33
C PRO A 132 3.33 -14.11 18.60
N SER A 133 2.54 -13.79 19.63
CA SER A 133 1.31 -14.51 19.95
C SER A 133 0.13 -14.13 19.05
N LYS A 134 0.22 -12.96 18.40
CA LYS A 134 -0.79 -12.42 17.50
C LYS A 134 -0.51 -12.83 16.06
N LYS A 135 -1.59 -12.92 15.27
CA LYS A 135 -1.46 -13.14 13.83
C LYS A 135 -0.78 -11.94 13.18
N LEU A 136 0.32 -12.20 12.49
CA LEU A 136 0.98 -11.18 11.67
C LEU A 136 0.24 -10.99 10.36
N VAL A 137 -0.19 -9.76 10.11
CA VAL A 137 -0.76 -9.34 8.83
C VAL A 137 0.27 -8.48 8.13
N ARG A 138 0.69 -8.91 6.95
CA ARG A 138 1.59 -8.13 6.10
C ARG A 138 0.77 -7.20 5.21
N PRO A 139 0.86 -5.88 5.40
CA PRO A 139 0.20 -4.92 4.52
C PRO A 139 0.74 -5.02 3.08
N VAL A 140 -0.10 -4.66 2.11
CA VAL A 140 0.29 -4.58 0.69
C VAL A 140 1.33 -3.48 0.47
N PHE A 141 1.25 -2.41 1.26
CA PHE A 141 2.16 -1.27 1.19
C PHE A 141 3.17 -1.28 2.34
N ASP A 142 4.31 -0.63 2.13
CA ASP A 142 5.26 -0.37 3.21
C ASP A 142 4.76 0.81 4.06
N LEU A 143 3.98 0.49 5.10
CA LEU A 143 3.42 1.47 6.02
C LEU A 143 4.51 2.23 6.77
N SER A 144 5.64 1.58 7.08
CA SER A 144 6.73 2.20 7.83
C SER A 144 7.36 3.36 7.05
N GLN A 145 7.55 3.20 5.73
CA GLN A 145 8.06 4.25 4.86
C GLN A 145 7.08 5.41 4.71
N MET A 146 5.78 5.12 4.60
CA MET A 146 4.75 6.16 4.51
C MET A 146 4.68 7.01 5.79
N VAL A 147 4.74 6.36 6.95
CA VAL A 147 4.77 7.05 8.26
C VAL A 147 6.06 7.82 8.44
N LEU A 148 7.22 7.24 8.06
CA LEU A 148 8.52 7.91 8.15
C LEU A 148 8.56 9.19 7.31
N LEU A 149 7.96 9.19 6.11
CA LEU A 149 7.88 10.36 5.25
C LEU A 149 7.12 11.51 5.92
N HIS A 150 6.04 11.20 6.66
CA HIS A 150 5.33 12.20 7.45
C HIS A 150 6.21 12.77 8.57
N GLY A 151 6.95 11.91 9.28
CA GLY A 151 7.93 12.36 10.27
C GLY A 151 9.01 13.27 9.67
N TYR A 152 9.50 12.96 8.47
CA TYR A 152 10.44 13.82 7.74
C TYR A 152 9.83 15.21 7.44
N ASN A 153 8.61 15.28 6.91
CA ASN A 153 7.95 16.56 6.64
C ASN A 153 7.77 17.40 7.92
N LEU A 154 7.46 16.77 9.06
CA LEU A 154 7.37 17.45 10.35
C LEU A 154 8.71 18.05 10.79
N LEU A 155 9.84 17.35 10.55
CA LEU A 155 11.18 17.87 10.82
C LEU A 155 11.49 19.09 9.95
N GLU A 156 11.22 19.03 8.67
CA GLU A 156 11.42 20.15 7.73
C GLU A 156 10.58 21.39 8.11
N LEU A 157 9.41 21.17 8.73
CA LEU A 157 8.53 22.23 9.25
C LEU A 157 8.92 22.70 10.67
N GLY A 158 10.02 22.20 11.24
CA GLY A 158 10.48 22.55 12.59
C GLY A 158 9.65 21.95 13.73
N ARG A 159 8.78 20.96 13.47
CA ARG A 159 7.89 20.31 14.44
C ARG A 159 8.55 19.06 15.04
N ALA A 160 9.71 19.21 15.65
CA ALA A 160 10.59 18.11 16.06
C ALA A 160 9.94 17.13 17.06
N GLU A 161 9.17 17.63 18.05
CA GLU A 161 8.51 16.76 19.03
C GLU A 161 7.43 15.88 18.42
N GLU A 162 6.70 16.40 17.44
CA GLU A 162 5.68 15.65 16.71
C GLU A 162 6.34 14.64 15.78
N ALA A 163 7.41 15.06 15.10
CA ALA A 163 8.21 14.16 14.26
C ALA A 163 8.74 12.95 15.07
N ALA A 164 9.27 13.18 16.27
CA ALA A 164 9.76 12.08 17.11
C ALA A 164 8.66 11.05 17.45
N ARG A 165 7.43 11.51 17.72
CA ARG A 165 6.29 10.61 17.95
C ARG A 165 5.93 9.80 16.72
N VAL A 166 5.86 10.46 15.56
CA VAL A 166 5.54 9.82 14.27
C VAL A 166 6.61 8.82 13.85
N ILE A 167 7.90 9.15 14.04
CA ILE A 167 9.02 8.25 13.74
C ILE A 167 8.96 7.00 14.65
N ASN A 168 8.59 7.15 15.92
CA ASN A 168 8.36 5.99 16.79
C ASN A 168 7.22 5.10 16.28
N ASP A 169 6.15 5.68 15.71
CA ASP A 169 5.08 4.89 15.09
C ASP A 169 5.59 4.17 13.82
N ALA A 170 6.48 4.79 13.03
CA ALA A 170 7.13 4.13 11.90
C ALA A 170 7.97 2.91 12.32
N ILE A 171 8.73 3.03 13.42
CA ILE A 171 9.50 1.92 14.01
C ILE A 171 8.56 0.78 14.45
N ARG A 172 7.38 1.10 14.99
CA ARG A 172 6.38 0.08 15.35
C ARG A 172 5.83 -0.65 14.14
N CYS A 173 5.71 0.02 12.98
CA CYS A 173 5.29 -0.62 11.74
C CYS A 173 6.36 -1.57 11.16
N ASN A 174 7.63 -1.36 11.44
CA ASN A 174 8.74 -2.25 11.10
C ASN A 174 9.80 -2.24 12.23
N PRO A 175 9.73 -3.19 13.17
CA PRO A 175 10.62 -3.25 14.32
C PRO A 175 11.98 -3.91 14.02
N MET A 176 12.34 -4.14 12.74
CA MET A 176 13.58 -4.81 12.30
C MET A 176 14.59 -3.85 11.68
#